data_a7ab3e25a5d6ce66aad3057d21a58c7f
#
_entry.id   a7ab3e25a5d6ce66aad3057d21a58c7f
#
_cell.length_a   1.000
_cell.length_b   1.000
_cell.length_c   1.000
_cell.angle_alpha   90.00
_cell.angle_beta   90.00
_cell.angle_gamma   90.00
#
_symmetry.space_group_name_H-M   'P 1'
#
loop_
_entity.id
_entity.type
_entity.pdbx_description
1 polymer ?
#
loop_
_entity_poly.entity_id
_entity_poly.type
_entity_poly.pdbx_seq_one_letter_code
_entity_poly.pdbx_strand_id
1 'polypeptide(L)'
;PQPWWIEGEGFLHLFTKYTGVRELYWSRSPDGRQWSADRKLAGIEGHYQTSRQRGSRVVTAFNRHPEGYPDRRTDLYYLETTDLGESWQTADGAPIEPPLVEPHNAALVREFDAEGRLVYMKDIDLDAEGNPVILVVTSGDHRSGPAGAPRIWTIARWDGTSWRFGEVTRSTHNYDMGSLYIESADHWRIIAPTEPGPQHWGTGGEMALWVSDDGGDSWRLEREITRNSAFNHTYARRPVNAHPDFYAFWADGDPFEFSPSRLYFTNREGNAVWRLPEVMESVLEEPILEE
;
A
#
# COMPACT_ATOMS: atom_id res chain seq x y z
N PRO A 1 8.32 -4.69 -6.69
CA PRO A 1 8.74 -6.05 -6.36
C PRO A 1 8.84 -6.20 -4.85
N GLN A 2 8.32 -7.32 -4.30
CA GLN A 2 8.28 -7.60 -2.88
C GLN A 2 8.67 -9.06 -2.64
N PRO A 3 9.93 -9.34 -2.28
CA PRO A 3 10.37 -10.68 -1.87
C PRO A 3 9.99 -10.94 -0.40
N TRP A 4 9.45 -12.12 -0.15
CA TRP A 4 9.08 -12.58 1.19
C TRP A 4 9.88 -13.83 1.54
N TRP A 5 10.50 -13.83 2.71
CA TRP A 5 11.21 -14.98 3.24
C TRP A 5 10.27 -15.82 4.12
N ILE A 6 10.14 -17.10 3.80
CA ILE A 6 9.36 -18.06 4.57
C ILE A 6 10.33 -19.03 5.21
N GLU A 7 10.37 -19.05 6.53
CA GLU A 7 11.34 -19.84 7.29
C GLU A 7 11.23 -21.33 6.95
N GLY A 8 12.37 -21.93 6.64
CA GLY A 8 12.47 -23.36 6.26
C GLY A 8 12.04 -23.67 4.81
N GLU A 9 11.44 -22.73 4.08
CA GLU A 9 10.95 -22.97 2.72
C GLU A 9 11.65 -22.14 1.63
N GLY A 10 12.06 -20.89 1.95
CA GLY A 10 12.75 -20.01 1.02
C GLY A 10 11.99 -18.72 0.71
N PHE A 11 12.22 -18.16 -0.46
CA PHE A 11 11.66 -16.88 -0.90
C PHE A 11 10.54 -17.06 -1.90
N LEU A 12 9.50 -16.27 -1.73
CA LEU A 12 8.50 -15.95 -2.77
C LEU A 12 8.69 -14.48 -3.19
N HIS A 13 8.84 -14.23 -4.47
CA HIS A 13 8.98 -12.90 -5.03
C HIS A 13 7.80 -12.58 -5.95
N LEU A 14 7.00 -11.58 -5.56
CA LEU A 14 5.93 -11.01 -6.37
C LEU A 14 6.43 -9.75 -7.08
N PHE A 15 6.24 -9.66 -8.38
CA PHE A 15 6.73 -8.56 -9.20
C PHE A 15 5.88 -8.36 -10.45
N THR A 16 6.02 -7.17 -11.03
CA THR A 16 5.43 -6.90 -12.34
C THR A 16 6.52 -6.76 -13.40
N LYS A 17 6.26 -7.26 -14.59
CA LYS A 17 7.12 -7.03 -15.77
C LYS A 17 6.28 -6.68 -17.00
N TYR A 18 6.88 -5.98 -17.94
CA TYR A 18 6.25 -5.67 -19.21
C TYR A 18 6.38 -6.84 -20.18
N THR A 19 5.24 -7.39 -20.59
CA THR A 19 5.10 -8.42 -21.61
C THR A 19 4.00 -8.03 -22.61
N GLY A 20 4.09 -6.78 -23.09
CA GLY A 20 3.05 -6.05 -23.80
C GLY A 20 2.47 -4.95 -22.92
N VAL A 21 1.89 -5.35 -21.80
CA VAL A 21 1.46 -4.48 -20.69
C VAL A 21 2.20 -4.88 -19.38
N ARG A 22 1.97 -4.17 -18.29
CA ARG A 22 2.58 -4.49 -16.99
C ARG A 22 1.82 -5.64 -16.32
N GLU A 23 2.22 -6.87 -16.55
CA GLU A 23 1.57 -8.06 -15.99
C GLU A 23 2.20 -8.50 -14.66
N LEU A 24 1.45 -9.23 -13.83
CA LEU A 24 1.86 -9.72 -12.51
C LEU A 24 2.41 -11.13 -12.58
N TYR A 25 3.58 -11.32 -11.98
CA TYR A 25 4.33 -12.58 -11.95
C TYR A 25 4.79 -12.92 -10.54
N TRP A 26 5.17 -14.18 -10.36
CA TRP A 26 5.93 -14.62 -9.20
C TRP A 26 7.07 -15.56 -9.59
N SER A 27 8.05 -15.64 -8.73
CA SER A 27 9.12 -16.63 -8.75
C SER A 27 9.49 -17.00 -7.32
N ARG A 28 10.18 -18.11 -7.15
CA ARG A 28 10.65 -18.59 -5.84
C ARG A 28 12.12 -18.92 -5.86
N SER A 29 12.72 -18.90 -4.68
CA SER A 29 14.14 -19.24 -4.50
C SER A 29 14.35 -19.87 -3.13
N PRO A 30 15.16 -20.95 -3.03
CA PRO A 30 15.52 -21.51 -1.72
C PRO A 30 16.51 -20.65 -0.95
N ASP A 31 17.30 -19.79 -1.61
CA ASP A 31 18.47 -19.10 -1.05
C ASP A 31 18.56 -17.61 -1.41
N GLY A 32 17.61 -17.07 -2.16
CA GLY A 32 17.59 -15.69 -2.67
C GLY A 32 18.60 -15.42 -3.79
N ARG A 33 19.33 -16.42 -4.27
CA ARG A 33 20.36 -16.33 -5.32
C ARG A 33 19.95 -17.05 -6.58
N GLN A 34 19.42 -18.26 -6.46
CA GLN A 34 18.91 -19.03 -7.58
C GLN A 34 17.38 -18.97 -7.58
N TRP A 35 16.80 -18.41 -8.65
CA TRP A 35 15.38 -18.21 -8.80
C TRP A 35 14.78 -19.17 -9.82
N SER A 36 13.59 -19.66 -9.55
CA SER A 36 12.81 -20.42 -10.54
C SER A 36 12.48 -19.55 -11.75
N ALA A 37 12.10 -20.19 -12.85
CA ALA A 37 11.43 -19.46 -13.92
C ALA A 37 10.21 -18.71 -13.37
N ASP A 38 10.00 -17.49 -13.83
CA ASP A 38 8.85 -16.68 -13.47
C ASP A 38 7.55 -17.29 -14.04
N ARG A 39 6.51 -17.26 -13.22
CA ARG A 39 5.16 -17.72 -13.57
C ARG A 39 4.20 -16.54 -13.53
N LYS A 40 3.31 -16.46 -14.51
CA LYS A 40 2.33 -15.38 -14.61
C LYS A 40 1.17 -15.64 -13.65
N LEU A 41 0.88 -14.68 -12.76
CA LEU A 41 -0.26 -14.73 -11.83
C LEU A 41 -1.50 -14.07 -12.44
N ALA A 42 -1.31 -12.90 -13.05
CA ALA A 42 -2.39 -12.18 -13.71
C ALA A 42 -1.88 -11.39 -14.93
N GLY A 43 -2.72 -11.35 -15.96
CA GLY A 43 -2.51 -10.63 -17.22
C GLY A 43 -3.79 -9.94 -17.68
N ILE A 44 -4.49 -9.24 -16.77
CA ILE A 44 -5.72 -8.51 -17.06
C ILE A 44 -5.35 -7.05 -17.37
N GLU A 45 -4.89 -6.77 -18.58
CA GLU A 45 -4.57 -5.43 -19.10
C GLU A 45 -3.49 -4.64 -18.33
N GLY A 46 -2.88 -5.21 -17.31
CA GLY A 46 -1.83 -4.59 -16.51
C GLY A 46 -2.21 -4.40 -15.04
N HIS A 47 -1.17 -4.37 -14.17
CA HIS A 47 -1.36 -4.39 -12.73
C HIS A 47 -0.29 -3.58 -11.98
N TYR A 48 -0.70 -2.95 -10.88
CA TYR A 48 0.14 -2.73 -9.71
C TYR A 48 -0.32 -3.66 -8.60
N GLN A 49 0.59 -4.01 -7.71
CA GLN A 49 0.31 -4.91 -6.59
C GLN A 49 0.96 -4.42 -5.30
N THR A 50 0.39 -4.85 -4.17
CA THR A 50 0.97 -4.82 -2.85
C THR A 50 0.80 -6.18 -2.20
N SER A 51 1.70 -6.57 -1.32
CA SER A 51 1.65 -7.87 -0.64
C SER A 51 2.13 -7.81 0.79
N ARG A 52 1.76 -8.81 1.58
CA ARG A 52 2.16 -9.00 2.97
C ARG A 52 2.37 -10.47 3.26
N GLN A 53 3.25 -10.77 4.21
CA GLN A 53 3.50 -12.13 4.70
C GLN A 53 3.19 -12.22 6.20
N ARG A 54 2.60 -13.36 6.58
CA ARG A 54 2.46 -13.80 7.98
C ARG A 54 2.65 -15.32 8.06
N GLY A 55 3.74 -15.76 8.67
CA GLY A 55 4.13 -17.19 8.65
C GLY A 55 4.42 -17.67 7.21
N SER A 56 3.84 -18.79 6.80
CA SER A 56 3.91 -19.30 5.42
C SER A 56 2.95 -18.59 4.45
N ARG A 57 1.97 -17.85 4.97
CA ARG A 57 0.94 -17.20 4.15
C ARG A 57 1.46 -15.89 3.57
N VAL A 58 1.36 -15.76 2.25
CA VAL A 58 1.62 -14.53 1.51
C VAL A 58 0.32 -14.10 0.82
N VAL A 59 -0.12 -12.89 1.13
CA VAL A 59 -1.31 -12.27 0.56
C VAL A 59 -0.93 -11.18 -0.41
N THR A 60 -1.70 -10.99 -1.48
CA THR A 60 -1.49 -9.93 -2.44
C THR A 60 -2.81 -9.33 -2.91
N ALA A 61 -2.83 -8.00 -3.00
CA ALA A 61 -3.88 -7.27 -3.68
C ALA A 61 -3.32 -6.57 -4.91
N PHE A 62 -4.11 -6.48 -5.97
CA PHE A 62 -3.73 -5.83 -7.21
C PHE A 62 -4.94 -5.19 -7.90
N ASN A 63 -4.67 -4.25 -8.80
CA ASN A 63 -5.69 -3.58 -9.60
C ASN A 63 -5.55 -3.94 -11.08
N ARG A 64 -6.46 -3.47 -11.91
CA ARG A 64 -6.44 -3.56 -13.37
C ARG A 64 -6.12 -2.20 -13.98
N HIS A 65 -5.44 -2.21 -15.13
CA HIS A 65 -5.19 -1.03 -15.95
C HIS A 65 -5.92 -1.17 -17.30
N PRO A 66 -7.16 -0.69 -17.43
CA PRO A 66 -7.91 -0.80 -18.69
C PRO A 66 -7.08 -0.35 -19.89
N GLU A 67 -7.07 -1.16 -20.94
CA GLU A 67 -6.29 -0.92 -22.16
C GLU A 67 -4.77 -0.79 -21.91
N GLY A 68 -4.26 -1.28 -20.79
CA GLY A 68 -2.87 -1.16 -20.37
C GLY A 68 -2.46 0.23 -19.90
N TYR A 69 -3.40 1.14 -19.67
CA TYR A 69 -3.11 2.53 -19.29
C TYR A 69 -2.84 2.66 -17.78
N PRO A 70 -1.59 2.85 -17.34
CA PRO A 70 -1.20 2.70 -15.93
C PRO A 70 -1.72 3.79 -14.99
N ASP A 71 -2.29 4.88 -15.49
CA ASP A 71 -2.90 5.92 -14.67
C ASP A 71 -4.39 5.67 -14.42
N ARG A 72 -5.06 4.92 -15.31
CA ARG A 72 -6.45 4.49 -15.15
C ARG A 72 -6.51 3.17 -14.41
N ARG A 73 -6.28 3.20 -13.11
CA ARG A 73 -6.28 2.01 -12.25
C ARG A 73 -7.68 1.78 -11.73
N THR A 74 -8.22 0.62 -12.01
CA THR A 74 -9.57 0.28 -11.55
C THR A 74 -9.62 -1.15 -11.06
N ASP A 75 -10.75 -1.58 -10.52
CA ASP A 75 -11.02 -2.89 -9.97
C ASP A 75 -9.98 -3.35 -8.93
N LEU A 76 -10.44 -4.02 -7.94
CA LEU A 76 -9.59 -4.54 -6.87
C LEU A 76 -9.69 -6.05 -6.84
N TYR A 77 -8.54 -6.72 -6.81
CA TYR A 77 -8.40 -8.17 -6.75
C TYR A 77 -7.59 -8.58 -5.53
N TYR A 78 -7.84 -9.79 -5.05
CA TYR A 78 -7.11 -10.38 -3.95
C TYR A 78 -6.81 -11.85 -4.21
N LEU A 79 -5.59 -12.27 -3.88
CA LEU A 79 -5.15 -13.66 -3.87
C LEU A 79 -4.19 -13.93 -2.71
N GLU A 80 -4.07 -15.19 -2.35
CA GLU A 80 -3.12 -15.67 -1.36
C GLU A 80 -2.56 -17.04 -1.69
N THR A 81 -1.42 -17.33 -1.09
CA THR A 81 -0.75 -18.65 -1.13
C THR A 81 -0.16 -18.99 0.23
N THR A 82 -0.04 -20.27 0.55
CA THR A 82 0.61 -20.77 1.76
C THR A 82 1.74 -21.77 1.46
N ASP A 83 2.07 -21.97 0.18
CA ASP A 83 2.99 -22.96 -0.35
C ASP A 83 3.95 -22.42 -1.42
N LEU A 84 4.42 -21.18 -1.21
CA LEU A 84 5.34 -20.48 -2.14
C LEU A 84 4.79 -20.34 -3.57
N GLY A 85 3.47 -20.25 -3.74
CA GLY A 85 2.80 -20.06 -5.02
C GLY A 85 2.63 -21.34 -5.84
N GLU A 86 2.71 -22.53 -5.22
CA GLU A 86 2.29 -23.76 -5.90
C GLU A 86 0.79 -23.79 -6.11
N SER A 87 0.02 -23.28 -5.14
CA SER A 87 -1.40 -23.05 -5.25
C SER A 87 -1.77 -21.61 -4.85
N TRP A 88 -2.87 -21.14 -5.41
CA TRP A 88 -3.44 -19.82 -5.12
C TRP A 88 -4.91 -19.93 -4.81
N GLN A 89 -5.39 -19.10 -3.91
CA GLN A 89 -6.80 -19.06 -3.52
C GLN A 89 -7.27 -17.63 -3.22
N THR A 90 -8.57 -17.46 -3.17
CA THR A 90 -9.27 -16.24 -2.77
C THR A 90 -9.40 -16.12 -1.25
N ALA A 91 -9.97 -15.03 -0.72
CA ALA A 91 -10.16 -14.82 0.72
C ALA A 91 -11.12 -15.84 1.37
N ASP A 92 -12.05 -16.40 0.62
CA ASP A 92 -12.95 -17.47 1.07
C ASP A 92 -12.39 -18.88 0.84
N GLY A 93 -11.13 -18.98 0.37
CA GLY A 93 -10.44 -20.25 0.14
C GLY A 93 -10.79 -20.92 -1.19
N ALA A 94 -11.50 -20.27 -2.11
CA ALA A 94 -11.76 -20.84 -3.42
C ALA A 94 -10.45 -20.92 -4.25
N PRO A 95 -10.13 -22.11 -4.82
CA PRO A 95 -8.90 -22.30 -5.57
C PRO A 95 -8.89 -21.50 -6.87
N ILE A 96 -7.71 -21.01 -7.24
CA ILE A 96 -7.47 -20.24 -8.45
C ILE A 96 -6.40 -20.91 -9.30
N GLU A 97 -6.66 -21.04 -10.61
CA GLU A 97 -5.70 -21.51 -11.60
C GLU A 97 -5.10 -20.32 -12.34
N PRO A 98 -3.85 -19.91 -12.06
CA PRO A 98 -3.18 -18.85 -12.81
C PRO A 98 -2.83 -19.26 -14.23
N PRO A 99 -2.73 -18.30 -15.19
CA PRO A 99 -2.90 -16.87 -15.01
C PRO A 99 -4.36 -16.43 -15.07
N LEU A 100 -4.73 -15.45 -14.25
CA LEU A 100 -5.98 -14.72 -14.41
C LEU A 100 -5.89 -13.84 -15.67
N VAL A 101 -6.83 -13.95 -16.59
CA VAL A 101 -6.84 -13.22 -17.87
C VAL A 101 -8.12 -12.44 -18.12
N GLU A 102 -9.19 -12.77 -17.40
CA GLU A 102 -10.49 -12.11 -17.52
C GLU A 102 -10.72 -11.12 -16.37
N PRO A 103 -11.28 -9.93 -16.63
CA PRO A 103 -11.60 -8.96 -15.57
C PRO A 103 -12.56 -9.53 -14.52
N HIS A 104 -13.60 -10.23 -14.94
CA HIS A 104 -14.56 -10.88 -14.06
C HIS A 104 -14.08 -12.30 -13.73
N ASN A 105 -13.51 -12.47 -12.55
CA ASN A 105 -13.00 -13.75 -12.05
C ASN A 105 -13.20 -13.85 -10.51
N ALA A 106 -12.95 -15.01 -9.94
CA ALA A 106 -13.19 -15.25 -8.52
C ALA A 106 -12.30 -14.40 -7.56
N ALA A 107 -11.18 -13.89 -8.03
CA ALA A 107 -10.31 -13.01 -7.24
C ALA A 107 -10.82 -11.56 -7.15
N LEU A 108 -11.87 -11.19 -7.88
CA LEU A 108 -12.42 -9.84 -7.92
C LEU A 108 -13.06 -9.48 -6.56
N VAL A 109 -12.49 -8.49 -5.88
CA VAL A 109 -12.98 -7.96 -4.60
C VAL A 109 -14.09 -6.93 -4.83
N ARG A 110 -13.89 -6.02 -5.80
CA ARG A 110 -14.87 -4.99 -6.18
C ARG A 110 -14.60 -4.47 -7.57
N GLU A 111 -15.66 -4.31 -8.34
CA GLU A 111 -15.65 -3.76 -9.69
C GLU A 111 -15.82 -2.22 -9.64
N PHE A 112 -14.71 -1.51 -9.42
CA PHE A 112 -14.72 -0.05 -9.36
C PHE A 112 -14.96 0.60 -10.72
N ASP A 113 -14.64 -0.08 -11.82
CA ASP A 113 -14.91 0.38 -13.19
C ASP A 113 -16.40 0.59 -13.44
N ALA A 114 -17.23 -0.37 -13.01
CA ALA A 114 -18.69 -0.27 -13.10
C ALA A 114 -19.28 0.91 -12.30
N GLU A 115 -18.56 1.38 -11.30
CA GLU A 115 -18.94 2.54 -10.47
C GLU A 115 -18.37 3.86 -11.03
N GLY A 116 -17.63 3.83 -12.15
CA GLY A 116 -16.93 4.98 -12.71
C GLY A 116 -15.83 5.51 -11.78
N ARG A 117 -15.21 4.64 -11.00
CA ARG A 117 -14.18 5.00 -10.03
C ARG A 117 -12.85 4.31 -10.33
N LEU A 118 -11.78 5.00 -9.97
CA LEU A 118 -10.41 4.50 -9.98
C LEU A 118 -10.00 4.06 -8.57
N VAL A 119 -9.08 3.08 -8.48
CA VAL A 119 -8.58 2.55 -7.23
C VAL A 119 -7.05 2.47 -7.23
N TYR A 120 -6.44 3.04 -6.20
CA TYR A 120 -4.98 3.12 -6.02
C TYR A 120 -4.62 2.44 -4.72
N MET A 121 -3.97 1.28 -4.79
CA MET A 121 -3.56 0.53 -3.60
C MET A 121 -2.47 1.26 -2.84
N LYS A 122 -2.54 1.18 -1.51
CA LYS A 122 -1.57 1.78 -0.59
C LYS A 122 -0.84 0.73 0.23
N ASP A 123 -1.57 -0.12 0.93
CA ASP A 123 -0.98 -1.16 1.78
C ASP A 123 -1.94 -2.34 1.91
N ILE A 124 -1.44 -3.44 2.45
CA ILE A 124 -2.21 -4.62 2.83
C ILE A 124 -1.64 -5.20 4.13
N ASP A 125 -2.50 -5.66 5.01
CA ASP A 125 -2.14 -6.44 6.20
C ASP A 125 -3.18 -7.53 6.48
N LEU A 126 -2.98 -8.27 7.54
CA LEU A 126 -3.92 -9.26 8.06
C LEU A 126 -4.38 -8.83 9.45
N ASP A 127 -5.68 -8.95 9.75
CA ASP A 127 -6.20 -8.70 11.10
C ASP A 127 -5.77 -9.79 12.10
N ALA A 128 -6.26 -9.72 13.33
CA ALA A 128 -5.91 -10.67 14.38
C ALA A 128 -6.36 -12.10 14.06
N GLU A 129 -7.48 -12.25 13.36
CA GLU A 129 -8.04 -13.52 12.91
C GLU A 129 -7.37 -14.03 11.63
N GLY A 130 -6.53 -13.20 11.00
CA GLY A 130 -5.85 -13.52 9.76
C GLY A 130 -6.63 -13.12 8.50
N ASN A 131 -7.69 -12.35 8.61
CA ASN A 131 -8.43 -11.86 7.45
C ASN A 131 -7.68 -10.71 6.76
N PRO A 132 -7.70 -10.63 5.42
CA PRO A 132 -7.02 -9.55 4.71
C PRO A 132 -7.72 -8.21 4.88
N VAL A 133 -6.88 -7.17 5.05
CA VAL A 133 -7.27 -5.77 5.14
C VAL A 133 -6.45 -4.98 4.14
N ILE A 134 -7.10 -4.34 3.19
CA ILE A 134 -6.46 -3.60 2.09
C ILE A 134 -6.76 -2.11 2.26
N LEU A 135 -5.72 -1.28 2.24
CA LEU A 135 -5.83 0.18 2.23
C LEU A 135 -5.72 0.69 0.79
N VAL A 136 -6.71 1.43 0.35
CA VAL A 136 -6.75 2.03 -0.99
C VAL A 136 -7.15 3.50 -0.94
N VAL A 137 -6.86 4.23 -2.01
CA VAL A 137 -7.49 5.53 -2.31
C VAL A 137 -8.33 5.36 -3.56
N THR A 138 -9.60 5.79 -3.51
CA THR A 138 -10.48 5.84 -4.67
C THR A 138 -10.63 7.26 -5.18
N SER A 139 -10.79 7.41 -6.49
CA SER A 139 -10.82 8.70 -7.17
C SER A 139 -11.78 8.67 -8.36
N GLY A 140 -12.33 9.83 -8.74
CA GLY A 140 -13.16 9.97 -9.94
C GLY A 140 -12.36 10.20 -11.22
N ASP A 141 -11.07 10.58 -11.11
CA ASP A 141 -10.18 10.82 -12.26
C ASP A 141 -8.73 10.52 -11.87
N HIS A 142 -7.90 10.20 -12.84
CA HIS A 142 -6.46 9.97 -12.64
C HIS A 142 -5.65 11.27 -12.58
N ARG A 143 -6.16 12.36 -13.13
CA ARG A 143 -5.48 13.66 -13.19
C ARG A 143 -5.50 14.36 -11.84
N SER A 144 -4.46 15.15 -11.58
CA SER A 144 -4.42 16.09 -10.45
C SER A 144 -5.55 17.11 -10.53
N GLY A 145 -5.87 17.74 -9.41
CA GLY A 145 -6.85 18.82 -9.36
C GLY A 145 -8.25 18.34 -8.96
N PRO A 146 -9.24 19.23 -9.01
CA PRO A 146 -10.58 19.00 -8.44
C PRO A 146 -11.40 17.96 -9.20
N ALA A 147 -11.11 17.70 -10.48
CA ALA A 147 -11.89 16.77 -11.31
C ALA A 147 -11.94 15.33 -10.75
N GLY A 148 -10.88 14.89 -10.06
CA GLY A 148 -10.83 13.56 -9.45
C GLY A 148 -11.41 13.48 -8.04
N ALA A 149 -11.84 14.61 -7.47
CA ALA A 149 -12.38 14.63 -6.10
C ALA A 149 -13.77 13.96 -6.01
N PRO A 150 -14.14 13.41 -4.84
CA PRO A 150 -13.30 13.22 -3.67
C PRO A 150 -12.29 12.05 -3.85
N ARG A 151 -11.11 12.21 -3.27
CA ARG A 151 -10.14 11.12 -3.12
C ARG A 151 -10.30 10.54 -1.74
N ILE A 152 -10.82 9.33 -1.68
CA ILE A 152 -11.29 8.71 -0.45
C ILE A 152 -10.34 7.60 -0.06
N TRP A 153 -9.71 7.74 1.11
CA TRP A 153 -8.99 6.65 1.76
C TRP A 153 -9.99 5.63 2.27
N THR A 154 -9.86 4.41 1.83
CA THR A 154 -10.84 3.34 2.06
C THR A 154 -10.13 2.10 2.56
N ILE A 155 -10.68 1.48 3.60
CA ILE A 155 -10.35 0.13 4.02
C ILE A 155 -11.31 -0.84 3.30
N ALA A 156 -10.74 -1.87 2.67
CA ALA A 156 -11.46 -3.07 2.25
C ALA A 156 -11.04 -4.21 3.17
N ARG A 157 -11.96 -4.76 3.97
CA ARG A 157 -11.73 -5.80 4.97
C ARG A 157 -12.58 -7.02 4.65
N TRP A 158 -11.99 -8.22 4.70
CA TRP A 158 -12.71 -9.48 4.68
C TRP A 158 -13.22 -9.82 6.09
N ASP A 159 -14.53 -10.05 6.26
CA ASP A 159 -15.13 -10.34 7.58
C ASP A 159 -15.31 -11.85 7.84
N GLY A 160 -14.68 -12.70 7.02
CA GLY A 160 -14.86 -14.15 7.04
C GLY A 160 -15.94 -14.66 6.06
N THR A 161 -16.78 -13.77 5.53
CA THR A 161 -17.86 -14.11 4.59
C THR A 161 -17.98 -13.20 3.38
N SER A 162 -17.61 -11.94 3.55
CA SER A 162 -17.72 -10.92 2.50
C SER A 162 -16.74 -9.75 2.72
N TRP A 163 -16.46 -9.02 1.65
CA TRP A 163 -15.69 -7.80 1.72
C TRP A 163 -16.55 -6.64 2.24
N ARG A 164 -16.04 -5.95 3.26
CA ARG A 164 -16.60 -4.72 3.83
C ARG A 164 -15.74 -3.54 3.46
N PHE A 165 -16.38 -2.41 3.19
CA PHE A 165 -15.70 -1.18 2.80
C PHE A 165 -16.07 -0.04 3.74
N GLY A 166 -15.06 0.65 4.28
CA GLY A 166 -15.21 1.79 5.18
C GLY A 166 -14.36 2.97 4.73
N GLU A 167 -14.92 4.19 4.79
CA GLU A 167 -14.15 5.42 4.58
C GLU A 167 -13.32 5.74 5.81
N VAL A 168 -12.03 6.06 5.62
CA VAL A 168 -11.11 6.54 6.66
C VAL A 168 -11.12 8.06 6.69
N THR A 169 -10.75 8.67 5.58
CA THR A 169 -10.61 10.11 5.40
C THR A 169 -10.51 10.46 3.92
N ARG A 170 -10.21 11.73 3.62
CA ARG A 170 -10.03 12.22 2.25
C ARG A 170 -8.71 12.97 2.13
N SER A 171 -8.10 12.95 0.95
CA SER A 171 -6.91 13.73 0.62
C SER A 171 -7.03 14.41 -0.74
N THR A 172 -5.97 15.06 -1.21
CA THR A 172 -6.00 15.87 -2.42
C THR A 172 -5.46 15.15 -3.65
N HIS A 173 -4.75 14.02 -3.49
CA HIS A 173 -4.11 13.33 -4.60
C HIS A 173 -4.25 11.80 -4.51
N ASN A 174 -4.47 11.14 -5.64
CA ASN A 174 -4.62 9.69 -5.72
C ASN A 174 -3.29 8.91 -5.58
N TYR A 175 -2.14 9.58 -5.72
CA TYR A 175 -0.83 8.98 -5.46
C TYR A 175 -0.30 9.20 -4.05
N ASP A 176 -1.09 9.81 -3.16
CA ASP A 176 -0.74 9.88 -1.74
C ASP A 176 -0.56 8.47 -1.20
N MET A 177 0.62 8.19 -0.62
CA MET A 177 0.99 6.86 -0.16
C MET A 177 1.10 6.83 1.35
N GLY A 178 0.39 5.88 1.96
CA GLY A 178 0.39 5.64 3.40
C GLY A 178 0.53 4.17 3.73
N SER A 179 0.70 3.88 5.00
CA SER A 179 0.82 2.53 5.54
C SER A 179 -0.20 2.23 6.62
N LEU A 180 -0.67 0.99 6.63
CA LEU A 180 -1.62 0.42 7.58
C LEU A 180 -0.86 -0.40 8.64
N TYR A 181 -1.25 -0.25 9.90
CA TYR A 181 -0.72 -1.00 11.03
C TYR A 181 -1.89 -1.63 11.78
N ILE A 182 -1.92 -2.94 11.87
CA ILE A 182 -2.88 -3.71 12.67
C ILE A 182 -2.14 -4.19 13.92
N GLU A 183 -2.36 -3.51 15.04
CA GLU A 183 -1.62 -3.73 16.28
C GLU A 183 -2.33 -4.72 17.22
N SER A 184 -3.65 -4.77 17.17
CA SER A 184 -4.50 -5.73 17.87
C SER A 184 -5.80 -5.94 17.10
N ALA A 185 -6.71 -6.74 17.62
CA ALA A 185 -8.02 -6.96 17.03
C ALA A 185 -8.78 -5.63 16.80
N ASP A 186 -8.74 -4.74 17.81
CA ASP A 186 -9.52 -3.51 17.78
C ASP A 186 -8.68 -2.28 17.40
N HIS A 187 -7.37 -2.26 17.70
CA HIS A 187 -6.54 -1.07 17.56
C HIS A 187 -5.71 -1.09 16.28
N TRP A 188 -6.09 -0.21 15.34
CA TRP A 188 -5.43 -0.06 14.04
C TRP A 188 -4.96 1.38 13.83
N ARG A 189 -3.92 1.55 13.01
CA ARG A 189 -3.37 2.87 12.67
C ARG A 189 -3.15 3.02 11.18
N ILE A 190 -3.22 4.26 10.71
CA ILE A 190 -2.75 4.66 9.36
C ILE A 190 -1.87 5.88 9.54
N ILE A 191 -0.67 5.84 8.93
CA ILE A 191 0.20 7.01 8.79
C ILE A 191 0.27 7.35 7.30
N ALA A 192 -0.19 8.54 6.95
CA ALA A 192 -0.35 8.94 5.56
C ALA A 192 -0.40 10.47 5.41
N PRO A 193 -0.05 11.02 4.23
CA PRO A 193 -0.17 12.45 3.91
C PRO A 193 -1.61 12.79 3.56
N THR A 194 -2.48 12.88 4.54
CA THR A 194 -3.92 13.14 4.33
C THR A 194 -4.28 14.60 4.49
N GLU A 195 -3.45 15.38 5.18
CA GLU A 195 -3.71 16.79 5.41
C GLU A 195 -3.11 17.65 4.27
N PRO A 196 -3.74 18.80 3.94
CA PRO A 196 -3.27 19.66 2.87
C PRO A 196 -1.85 20.14 3.10
N GLY A 197 -0.98 19.98 2.11
CA GLY A 197 0.37 20.53 2.12
C GLY A 197 0.50 21.81 1.29
N PRO A 198 1.71 22.41 1.26
CA PRO A 198 1.95 23.67 0.58
C PRO A 198 1.79 23.60 -0.95
N GLN A 199 2.06 22.46 -1.58
CA GLN A 199 1.87 22.26 -3.02
C GLN A 199 0.48 21.65 -3.28
N HIS A 200 -0.51 22.51 -3.28
CA HIS A 200 -1.92 22.11 -3.43
C HIS A 200 -2.17 21.32 -4.73
N TRP A 201 -2.91 20.22 -4.66
CA TRP A 201 -3.14 19.25 -5.74
C TRP A 201 -1.91 18.45 -6.19
N GLY A 202 -0.75 18.68 -5.60
CA GLY A 202 0.41 17.82 -5.79
C GLY A 202 0.32 16.54 -4.98
N THR A 203 1.13 15.55 -5.33
CA THR A 203 1.26 14.32 -4.53
C THR A 203 1.81 14.66 -3.14
N GLY A 204 1.21 14.06 -2.11
CA GLY A 204 1.60 14.31 -0.73
C GLY A 204 0.84 15.47 -0.08
N GLY A 205 1.32 15.85 1.10
CA GLY A 205 0.74 16.87 1.95
C GLY A 205 1.41 16.86 3.32
N GLU A 206 0.68 17.20 4.36
CA GLU A 206 1.15 17.02 5.74
C GLU A 206 0.83 15.59 6.22
N MET A 207 1.78 14.98 6.93
CA MET A 207 1.62 13.65 7.50
C MET A 207 0.66 13.68 8.68
N ALA A 208 -0.22 12.68 8.72
CA ALA A 208 -1.18 12.49 9.78
C ALA A 208 -1.22 11.04 10.29
N LEU A 209 -1.55 10.89 11.56
CA LEU A 209 -1.84 9.62 12.22
C LEU A 209 -3.35 9.50 12.43
N TRP A 210 -3.94 8.49 11.81
CA TRP A 210 -5.33 8.09 12.00
C TRP A 210 -5.39 6.83 12.84
N VAL A 211 -6.38 6.73 13.71
CA VAL A 211 -6.57 5.59 14.63
C VAL A 211 -8.00 5.10 14.56
N SER A 212 -8.14 3.78 14.59
CA SER A 212 -9.37 3.05 14.86
C SER A 212 -9.21 2.27 16.15
N ASP A 213 -10.23 2.28 17.00
CA ASP A 213 -10.31 1.49 18.23
C ASP A 213 -11.44 0.44 18.18
N ASP A 214 -11.95 0.14 16.97
CA ASP A 214 -13.06 -0.78 16.72
C ASP A 214 -12.80 -1.71 15.51
N GLY A 215 -11.53 -2.03 15.24
CA GLY A 215 -11.14 -2.95 14.18
C GLY A 215 -11.39 -2.40 12.76
N GLY A 216 -11.28 -1.09 12.59
CA GLY A 216 -11.38 -0.42 11.30
C GLY A 216 -12.80 -0.01 10.90
N ASP A 217 -13.79 -0.11 11.79
CA ASP A 217 -15.17 0.30 11.51
C ASP A 217 -15.32 1.82 11.53
N SER A 218 -14.61 2.51 12.43
CA SER A 218 -14.54 3.98 12.46
C SER A 218 -13.11 4.47 12.66
N TRP A 219 -12.85 5.70 12.20
CA TRP A 219 -11.52 6.31 12.21
C TRP A 219 -11.59 7.73 12.73
N ARG A 220 -10.55 8.13 13.49
CA ARG A 220 -10.36 9.51 13.95
C ARG A 220 -8.95 9.99 13.66
N LEU A 221 -8.80 11.26 13.38
CA LEU A 221 -7.49 11.92 13.35
C LEU A 221 -6.96 11.99 14.78
N GLU A 222 -5.90 11.26 15.04
CA GLU A 222 -5.22 11.26 16.33
C GLU A 222 -4.21 12.41 16.42
N ARG A 223 -3.48 12.64 15.29
CA ARG A 223 -2.42 13.63 15.27
C ARG A 223 -2.08 14.07 13.86
N GLU A 224 -1.87 15.35 13.66
CA GLU A 224 -1.07 15.87 12.56
C GLU A 224 0.41 15.74 12.96
N ILE A 225 1.15 14.89 12.21
CA ILE A 225 2.56 14.58 12.50
C ILE A 225 3.46 15.72 12.04
N THR A 226 3.18 16.28 10.86
CA THR A 226 3.89 17.44 10.29
C THR A 226 2.93 18.61 10.09
N ARG A 227 3.45 19.84 10.10
CA ARG A 227 2.68 21.07 9.91
C ARG A 227 3.54 22.17 9.35
N ASN A 228 2.95 23.02 8.51
CA ASN A 228 3.61 24.20 7.93
C ASN A 228 4.90 23.85 7.19
N SER A 229 4.95 22.69 6.57
CA SER A 229 6.11 22.20 5.85
C SER A 229 6.40 23.05 4.61
N ALA A 230 7.67 23.13 4.20
CA ALA A 230 8.05 23.84 2.99
C ALA A 230 7.68 23.07 1.71
N PHE A 231 7.66 21.72 1.80
CA PHE A 231 7.33 20.80 0.72
C PHE A 231 6.33 19.76 1.19
N ASN A 232 5.57 19.21 0.25
CA ASN A 232 4.69 18.09 0.53
C ASN A 232 5.49 16.88 1.01
N HIS A 233 5.06 16.28 2.12
CA HIS A 233 5.53 14.98 2.55
C HIS A 233 4.77 13.88 1.82
N THR A 234 5.46 12.83 1.40
CA THR A 234 4.84 11.75 0.62
C THR A 234 5.49 10.41 0.86
N TYR A 235 4.79 9.36 0.46
CA TYR A 235 5.31 8.00 0.41
C TYR A 235 5.63 7.40 1.79
N ALA A 236 4.72 7.60 2.77
CA ALA A 236 4.87 6.98 4.08
C ALA A 236 4.93 5.45 3.97
N ARG A 237 5.99 4.87 4.53
CA ARG A 237 6.25 3.43 4.52
C ARG A 237 6.45 2.89 5.92
N ARG A 238 5.85 1.72 6.13
CA ARG A 238 6.04 0.92 7.34
C ARG A 238 7.26 0.01 7.15
N PRO A 239 8.26 0.06 8.06
CA PRO A 239 9.28 -0.99 8.11
C PRO A 239 8.65 -2.37 8.37
N VAL A 240 9.26 -3.42 7.82
CA VAL A 240 8.95 -4.78 8.26
C VAL A 240 9.40 -4.89 9.72
N ASN A 241 8.55 -5.33 10.63
CA ASN A 241 8.80 -5.34 12.07
C ASN A 241 9.13 -3.93 12.62
N ALA A 242 8.27 -2.95 12.35
CA ALA A 242 8.45 -1.57 12.76
C ALA A 242 8.75 -1.44 14.27
N HIS A 243 9.85 -0.77 14.60
CA HIS A 243 10.21 -0.48 15.99
C HIS A 243 9.39 0.73 16.49
N PRO A 244 8.99 0.78 17.78
CA PRO A 244 8.25 1.93 18.31
C PRO A 244 8.92 3.29 18.05
N ASP A 245 10.26 3.36 18.08
CA ASP A 245 11.01 4.60 17.82
C ASP A 245 11.30 4.85 16.34
N PHE A 246 11.06 3.87 15.44
CA PHE A 246 11.18 3.97 13.99
C PHE A 246 9.99 3.29 13.35
N TYR A 247 8.85 3.97 13.35
CA TYR A 247 7.58 3.34 13.04
C TYR A 247 7.11 3.56 11.61
N ALA A 248 7.32 4.76 11.09
CA ALA A 248 7.11 5.09 9.68
C ALA A 248 8.25 5.97 9.18
N PHE A 249 8.56 5.86 7.90
CA PHE A 249 9.51 6.75 7.23
C PHE A 249 8.96 7.22 5.89
N TRP A 250 9.39 8.41 5.45
CA TRP A 250 8.91 9.06 4.23
C TRP A 250 9.90 10.09 3.69
N ALA A 251 9.59 10.69 2.55
CA ALA A 251 10.32 11.79 1.97
C ALA A 251 9.44 13.03 1.78
N ASP A 252 10.05 14.20 1.68
CA ASP A 252 9.43 15.44 1.21
C ASP A 252 9.88 15.76 -0.23
N GLY A 253 9.27 16.77 -0.83
CA GLY A 253 9.64 17.32 -2.12
C GLY A 253 8.52 18.13 -2.77
N ASP A 254 8.88 18.96 -3.76
CA ASP A 254 7.91 19.66 -4.60
C ASP A 254 7.44 18.69 -5.71
N PRO A 255 6.14 18.38 -5.81
CA PRO A 255 5.63 17.48 -6.84
C PRO A 255 5.53 18.11 -8.25
N PHE A 256 5.75 19.41 -8.38
CA PHE A 256 5.63 20.14 -9.64
C PHE A 256 6.98 20.62 -10.19
N GLU A 257 7.98 20.81 -9.31
CA GLU A 257 9.27 21.33 -9.67
C GLU A 257 10.39 20.48 -9.06
N PHE A 258 11.58 20.54 -9.66
CA PHE A 258 12.75 19.89 -9.08
C PHE A 258 13.16 20.58 -7.79
N SER A 259 13.18 19.83 -6.69
CA SER A 259 13.50 20.34 -5.35
C SER A 259 14.44 19.38 -4.61
N PRO A 260 15.12 19.84 -3.56
CA PRO A 260 15.69 18.94 -2.57
C PRO A 260 14.62 18.00 -2.01
N SER A 261 15.02 16.79 -1.68
CA SER A 261 14.15 15.79 -1.02
C SER A 261 14.89 15.27 0.20
N ARG A 262 14.21 15.27 1.34
CA ARG A 262 14.76 14.84 2.62
C ARG A 262 14.02 13.60 3.09
N LEU A 263 14.70 12.77 3.87
CA LEU A 263 14.12 11.59 4.48
C LEU A 263 13.80 11.87 5.95
N TYR A 264 12.60 11.47 6.34
CA TYR A 264 12.06 11.62 7.68
C TYR A 264 11.60 10.28 8.23
N PHE A 265 11.52 10.20 9.54
CA PHE A 265 10.83 9.10 10.24
C PHE A 265 10.15 9.62 11.51
N THR A 266 9.23 8.82 12.03
CA THR A 266 8.52 9.11 13.28
C THR A 266 8.45 7.88 14.18
N ASN A 267 8.24 8.12 15.48
CA ASN A 267 7.90 7.08 16.43
C ASN A 267 6.43 6.63 16.28
N ARG A 268 6.06 5.60 17.03
CA ARG A 268 4.71 5.00 16.99
C ARG A 268 3.60 5.98 17.34
N GLU A 269 3.83 6.89 18.26
CA GLU A 269 2.86 7.90 18.70
C GLU A 269 2.75 9.10 17.74
N GLY A 270 3.64 9.20 16.73
CA GLY A 270 3.67 10.31 15.79
C GLY A 270 3.96 11.67 16.44
N ASN A 271 4.54 11.68 17.64
CA ASN A 271 4.77 12.91 18.42
C ASN A 271 6.22 13.43 18.35
N ALA A 272 7.08 12.72 17.66
CA ALA A 272 8.45 13.13 17.38
C ALA A 272 8.78 12.77 15.92
N VAL A 273 9.34 13.72 15.21
CA VAL A 273 9.76 13.56 13.80
C VAL A 273 11.25 13.82 13.72
N TRP A 274 11.97 12.93 13.09
CA TRP A 274 13.39 13.08 12.82
C TRP A 274 13.65 13.15 11.33
N ARG A 275 14.60 13.97 10.96
CA ARG A 275 15.11 14.09 9.61
C ARG A 275 16.52 13.50 9.53
N LEU A 276 16.81 12.74 8.48
CA LEU A 276 18.16 12.28 8.23
C LEU A 276 19.04 13.42 7.77
N PRO A 277 20.35 13.48 8.13
CA PRO A 277 21.29 14.45 7.60
C PRO A 277 21.36 14.39 6.07
N GLU A 278 21.45 15.55 5.42
CA GLU A 278 21.60 15.62 3.96
C GLU A 278 22.98 15.15 3.50
N VAL A 279 23.98 15.31 4.36
CA VAL A 279 25.36 14.88 4.13
C VAL A 279 25.77 14.00 5.29
N MET A 280 26.23 12.80 4.98
CA MET A 280 26.82 11.87 5.95
C MET A 280 28.32 12.11 6.02
N GLU A 281 28.80 12.69 7.11
CA GLU A 281 30.24 12.94 7.32
C GLU A 281 30.96 11.72 7.91
N SER A 282 30.19 10.79 8.49
CA SER A 282 30.70 9.53 9.02
C SER A 282 29.84 8.33 8.63
N VAL A 283 30.24 7.14 9.00
CA VAL A 283 29.47 5.89 8.77
C VAL A 283 28.15 5.89 9.57
N LEU A 284 28.12 6.61 10.69
CA LEU A 284 26.96 6.79 11.55
C LEU A 284 26.78 8.27 11.83
N GLU A 285 25.57 8.76 11.62
CA GLU A 285 25.18 10.14 11.95
C GLU A 285 23.89 10.11 12.77
N GLU A 286 23.76 11.05 13.70
CA GLU A 286 22.56 11.21 14.48
C GLU A 286 21.48 11.94 13.65
N PRO A 287 20.22 11.45 13.66
CA PRO A 287 19.12 12.14 12.99
C PRO A 287 18.80 13.44 13.73
N ILE A 288 18.29 14.41 12.99
CA ILE A 288 17.93 15.74 13.48
C ILE A 288 16.48 15.72 13.92
N LEU A 289 16.21 15.99 15.19
CA LEU A 289 14.85 16.15 15.69
C LEU A 289 14.25 17.45 15.12
N GLU A 290 13.12 17.33 14.42
CA GLU A 290 12.36 18.47 13.92
C GLU A 290 11.47 19.04 15.06
N GLU A 291 11.38 20.39 15.15
CA GLU A 291 10.63 21.11 16.17
C GLU A 291 9.14 21.30 15.81
#